data_c7c8ad51bfe40f59dd5af981ae55bb19
#
_entry.id   c7c8ad51bfe40f59dd5af981ae55bb19
#
_cell.length_a   1.000
_cell.length_b   1.000
_cell.length_c   1.000
_cell.angle_alpha   90.00
_cell.angle_beta   90.00
_cell.angle_gamma   90.00
#
_symmetry.space_group_name_H-M   'P 1'
#
loop_
_entity.id
_entity.type
_entity.pdbx_description
1 polymer ?
#
loop_
_entity_poly.entity_id
_entity_poly.type
_entity_poly.pdbx_seq_one_letter_code
_entity_poly.pdbx_strand_id
1 'polypeptide(L)'
;MPTPETTLGNPVTRLRIMETQKNETGTIWGNGMNKPLKILSLGWGVQSWTLAAMAALNYIPKPDYAVHADTQHEMSGTYAHAKKWTPWLISHGIKVMTVSADNTSVFKTNKTTSSIEIPAFGENGGQIRRQCTQDWKIRPIRKFIRKIVNPRESGVEMWQGISLDEWSRMRTSDVRYIENIYPLVDKRMTRKDCITWLASKKLDIPPKSSCTFCPYHNVETWKSMKRSNNSDWWEAVNTDTAIRNALLPGQLFLSSKKVPLPKAINIPEDHGASQLELPCDSGYCFN
;
A
#
# COMPACT_ATOMS: atom_id res chain seq x y z
N MET A 1 9.92 7.52 40.21
CA MET A 1 10.17 6.44 39.22
C MET A 1 10.21 7.07 37.86
N PRO A 2 11.31 7.01 37.11
CA PRO A 2 11.38 7.63 35.77
C PRO A 2 10.66 6.73 34.77
N THR A 3 9.85 7.35 33.91
CA THR A 3 9.20 6.74 32.75
C THR A 3 10.24 6.33 31.70
N PRO A 4 10.11 5.19 31.01
CA PRO A 4 11.05 4.83 29.97
C PRO A 4 10.85 5.73 28.75
N GLU A 5 11.88 6.54 28.45
CA GLU A 5 12.02 7.21 27.15
C GLU A 5 12.11 6.14 26.06
N THR A 6 11.08 6.08 25.23
CA THR A 6 11.13 5.37 23.94
C THR A 6 12.04 6.16 23.01
N THR A 7 13.34 5.84 23.02
CA THR A 7 14.29 6.35 22.03
C THR A 7 13.88 5.83 20.64
N LEU A 8 13.12 6.64 19.94
CA LEU A 8 12.96 6.53 18.48
C LEU A 8 14.36 6.69 17.86
N GLY A 9 14.99 5.59 17.51
CA GLY A 9 16.33 5.59 16.95
C GLY A 9 16.41 6.52 15.73
N ASN A 10 17.47 7.34 15.70
CA ASN A 10 17.79 8.26 14.61
C ASN A 10 17.72 7.52 13.26
N PRO A 11 17.10 8.12 12.21
CA PRO A 11 17.03 7.54 10.86
C PRO A 11 18.39 7.07 10.32
N VAL A 12 19.48 7.79 10.63
CA VAL A 12 20.85 7.43 10.26
C VAL A 12 21.30 6.13 10.91
N THR A 13 20.90 5.87 12.17
CA THR A 13 21.24 4.64 12.89
C THR A 13 20.49 3.44 12.30
N ARG A 14 19.24 3.64 11.82
CA ARG A 14 18.45 2.58 11.20
C ARG A 14 18.96 2.23 9.80
N LEU A 15 19.40 3.20 9.03
CA LEU A 15 20.12 3.00 7.75
C LEU A 15 21.42 2.21 7.97
N ARG A 16 22.19 2.54 9.03
CA ARG A 16 23.42 1.83 9.40
C ARG A 16 23.15 0.37 9.85
N ILE A 17 22.04 0.09 10.53
CA ILE A 17 21.66 -1.28 10.93
C ILE A 17 21.30 -2.11 9.69
N MET A 18 20.70 -1.51 8.66
CA MET A 18 20.45 -2.20 7.39
C MET A 18 21.74 -2.45 6.58
N GLU A 19 22.75 -1.60 6.70
CA GLU A 19 24.07 -1.80 6.08
C GLU A 19 24.87 -2.92 6.76
N THR A 20 24.75 -3.09 8.08
CA THR A 20 25.50 -4.12 8.82
C THR A 20 25.00 -5.57 8.62
N GLN A 21 23.86 -5.76 7.95
CA GLN A 21 23.36 -7.12 7.62
C GLN A 21 23.76 -7.59 6.21
N LYS A 22 24.48 -6.78 5.47
CA LYS A 22 25.02 -7.18 4.17
C LYS A 22 26.33 -7.96 4.38
N ASN A 23 26.50 -9.07 3.64
CA ASN A 23 27.76 -9.79 3.60
C ASN A 23 28.87 -8.93 2.95
N GLU A 24 30.11 -9.42 2.91
CA GLU A 24 31.26 -8.73 2.31
C GLU A 24 31.05 -8.33 0.83
N THR A 25 30.09 -8.95 0.14
CA THR A 25 29.68 -8.61 -1.23
C THR A 25 28.55 -7.57 -1.30
N GLY A 26 28.12 -7.04 -0.16
CA GLY A 26 27.09 -6.00 -0.07
C GLY A 26 25.66 -6.50 -0.25
N THR A 27 25.40 -7.81 -0.20
CA THR A 27 24.09 -8.44 -0.34
C THR A 27 23.74 -9.28 0.89
N ILE A 28 22.45 -9.50 1.15
CA ILE A 28 22.00 -10.43 2.20
C ILE A 28 22.00 -11.89 1.71
N TRP A 29 22.37 -12.13 0.45
CA TRP A 29 22.34 -13.44 -0.19
C TRP A 29 23.65 -14.19 0.03
N GLY A 30 23.55 -15.51 0.25
CA GLY A 30 24.72 -16.37 0.42
C GLY A 30 25.58 -16.47 -0.85
N ASN A 31 26.87 -16.77 -0.68
CA ASN A 31 27.78 -17.03 -1.80
C ASN A 31 27.25 -18.19 -2.66
N GLY A 32 27.20 -17.98 -3.98
CA GLY A 32 26.72 -18.98 -4.95
C GLY A 32 25.27 -18.80 -5.39
N MET A 33 24.52 -17.79 -4.86
CA MET A 33 23.20 -17.47 -5.37
C MET A 33 23.27 -16.64 -6.67
N ASN A 34 22.32 -16.85 -7.55
CA ASN A 34 22.13 -16.06 -8.76
C ASN A 34 21.79 -14.60 -8.39
N LYS A 35 22.01 -13.66 -9.34
CA LYS A 35 21.62 -12.26 -9.18
C LYS A 35 20.15 -12.16 -8.77
N PRO A 36 19.81 -11.38 -7.74
CA PRO A 36 18.44 -11.23 -7.29
C PRO A 36 17.54 -10.60 -8.36
N LEU A 37 16.32 -11.08 -8.44
CA LEU A 37 15.30 -10.53 -9.33
C LEU A 37 14.77 -9.21 -8.75
N LYS A 38 14.68 -8.16 -9.56
CA LYS A 38 14.17 -6.85 -9.15
C LYS A 38 12.69 -6.73 -9.46
N ILE A 39 11.88 -6.59 -8.43
CA ILE A 39 10.43 -6.48 -8.55
C ILE A 39 9.94 -5.18 -7.92
N LEU A 40 9.30 -4.33 -8.74
CA LEU A 40 8.63 -3.14 -8.24
C LEU A 40 7.21 -3.50 -7.78
N SER A 41 6.88 -3.20 -6.52
CA SER A 41 5.51 -3.20 -6.03
C SER A 41 4.77 -1.99 -6.56
N LEU A 42 3.93 -2.19 -7.59
CA LEU A 42 3.26 -1.11 -8.32
C LEU A 42 1.82 -0.93 -7.81
N GLY A 43 1.64 -0.06 -6.82
CA GLY A 43 0.31 0.28 -6.28
C GLY A 43 -0.43 1.38 -7.05
N TRP A 44 0.13 1.90 -8.14
CA TRP A 44 -0.42 3.01 -8.95
C TRP A 44 -0.63 4.33 -8.19
N GLY A 45 -0.11 4.44 -6.96
CA GLY A 45 -0.03 5.72 -6.25
C GLY A 45 1.19 6.53 -6.69
N VAL A 46 1.28 7.80 -6.26
CA VAL A 46 2.31 8.76 -6.70
C VAL A 46 3.71 8.17 -6.63
N GLN A 47 4.11 7.58 -5.50
CA GLN A 47 5.49 7.13 -5.30
C GLN A 47 5.83 5.90 -6.15
N SER A 48 4.96 4.87 -6.16
CA SER A 48 5.22 3.66 -6.96
C SER A 48 5.15 3.95 -8.47
N TRP A 49 4.26 4.87 -8.89
CA TRP A 49 4.21 5.36 -10.26
C TRP A 49 5.47 6.14 -10.62
N THR A 50 5.98 7.01 -9.72
CA THR A 50 7.24 7.73 -9.95
C THR A 50 8.39 6.74 -10.18
N LEU A 51 8.52 5.69 -9.35
CA LEU A 51 9.55 4.66 -9.57
C LEU A 51 9.41 3.95 -10.92
N ALA A 52 8.18 3.56 -11.29
CA ALA A 52 7.92 2.93 -12.58
C ALA A 52 8.30 3.86 -13.74
N ALA A 53 7.92 5.13 -13.67
CA ALA A 53 8.21 6.13 -14.68
C ALA A 53 9.72 6.47 -14.75
N MET A 54 10.40 6.57 -13.61
CA MET A 54 11.86 6.77 -13.57
C MET A 54 12.59 5.58 -14.22
N ALA A 55 12.15 4.37 -13.97
CA ALA A 55 12.71 3.18 -14.59
C ALA A 55 12.42 3.14 -16.11
N ALA A 56 11.21 3.47 -16.52
CA ALA A 56 10.82 3.54 -17.93
C ALA A 56 11.67 4.55 -18.71
N LEU A 57 11.95 5.70 -18.10
CA LEU A 57 12.75 6.79 -18.68
C LEU A 57 14.27 6.64 -18.42
N ASN A 58 14.75 5.51 -17.90
CA ASN A 58 16.15 5.18 -17.59
C ASN A 58 16.84 6.12 -16.56
N TYR A 59 16.07 6.76 -15.65
CA TYR A 59 16.63 7.50 -14.51
C TYR A 59 17.11 6.58 -13.38
N ILE A 60 16.57 5.37 -13.34
CA ILE A 60 17.01 4.27 -12.47
C ILE A 60 17.05 2.97 -13.30
N PRO A 61 17.76 1.93 -12.85
CA PRO A 61 17.70 0.62 -13.50
C PRO A 61 16.26 0.13 -13.62
N LYS A 62 15.96 -0.64 -14.67
CA LYS A 62 14.63 -1.23 -14.84
C LYS A 62 14.46 -2.41 -13.89
N PRO A 63 13.29 -2.53 -13.23
CA PRO A 63 12.92 -3.77 -12.56
C PRO A 63 12.65 -4.86 -13.60
N ASP A 64 12.84 -6.12 -13.22
CA ASP A 64 12.49 -7.26 -14.07
C ASP A 64 10.98 -7.38 -14.23
N TYR A 65 10.23 -6.99 -13.18
CA TYR A 65 8.77 -6.92 -13.17
C TYR A 65 8.28 -5.73 -12.34
N ALA A 66 7.20 -5.11 -12.78
CA ALA A 66 6.35 -4.25 -11.97
C ALA A 66 5.05 -5.00 -11.68
N VAL A 67 4.79 -5.33 -10.41
CA VAL A 67 3.68 -6.19 -10.00
C VAL A 67 2.63 -5.36 -9.27
N HIS A 68 1.43 -5.32 -9.84
CA HIS A 68 0.24 -4.75 -9.21
C HIS A 68 -0.57 -5.85 -8.53
N ALA A 69 -0.87 -5.66 -7.23
CA ALA A 69 -1.86 -6.50 -6.54
C ALA A 69 -3.23 -5.82 -6.64
N ASP A 70 -4.07 -6.33 -7.53
CA ASP A 70 -5.43 -5.85 -7.67
C ASP A 70 -6.31 -6.41 -6.56
N THR A 71 -6.84 -5.52 -5.74
CA THR A 71 -7.78 -5.86 -4.68
C THR A 71 -9.21 -6.07 -5.18
N GLN A 72 -9.47 -5.77 -6.46
CA GLN A 72 -10.80 -5.74 -7.09
C GLN A 72 -11.72 -4.64 -6.52
N HIS A 73 -11.19 -3.78 -5.65
CA HIS A 73 -11.92 -2.71 -4.95
C HIS A 73 -11.18 -1.37 -5.00
N GLU A 74 -10.16 -1.23 -5.87
CA GLU A 74 -9.48 0.05 -6.00
C GLU A 74 -10.44 1.12 -6.55
N MET A 75 -10.22 2.38 -6.18
CA MET A 75 -11.00 3.49 -6.72
C MET A 75 -10.92 3.52 -8.26
N SER A 76 -12.01 3.89 -8.91
CA SER A 76 -12.14 3.96 -10.38
C SER A 76 -11.02 4.78 -11.04
N GLY A 77 -10.59 5.87 -10.39
CA GLY A 77 -9.47 6.68 -10.84
C GLY A 77 -8.14 5.93 -10.86
N THR A 78 -7.90 4.99 -9.93
CA THR A 78 -6.71 4.12 -9.91
C THR A 78 -6.72 3.18 -11.12
N TYR A 79 -7.86 2.55 -11.39
CA TYR A 79 -8.02 1.69 -12.57
C TYR A 79 -7.86 2.45 -13.89
N ALA A 80 -8.44 3.65 -14.00
CA ALA A 80 -8.30 4.49 -15.18
C ALA A 80 -6.82 4.86 -15.42
N HIS A 81 -6.09 5.24 -14.37
CA HIS A 81 -4.66 5.53 -14.44
C HIS A 81 -3.85 4.30 -14.85
N ALA A 82 -4.09 3.15 -14.23
CA ALA A 82 -3.44 1.89 -14.57
C ALA A 82 -3.70 1.50 -16.04
N LYS A 83 -4.95 1.58 -16.50
CA LYS A 83 -5.33 1.28 -17.89
C LYS A 83 -4.60 2.18 -18.89
N LYS A 84 -4.49 3.48 -18.61
CA LYS A 84 -3.78 4.45 -19.45
C LYS A 84 -2.29 4.15 -19.54
N TRP A 85 -1.64 3.87 -18.41
CA TRP A 85 -0.18 3.89 -18.32
C TRP A 85 0.49 2.51 -18.39
N THR A 86 -0.25 1.42 -18.24
CA THR A 86 0.31 0.07 -18.42
C THR A 86 0.91 -0.14 -19.82
N PRO A 87 0.22 0.21 -20.94
CA PRO A 87 0.81 0.05 -22.28
C PRO A 87 2.07 0.88 -22.46
N TRP A 88 2.11 2.07 -21.87
CA TRP A 88 3.29 2.94 -21.93
C TRP A 88 4.48 2.32 -21.19
N LEU A 89 4.27 1.75 -19.99
CA LEU A 89 5.34 1.05 -19.27
C LEU A 89 5.88 -0.14 -20.07
N ILE A 90 4.98 -0.91 -20.68
CA ILE A 90 5.35 -2.08 -21.51
C ILE A 90 6.16 -1.64 -22.74
N SER A 91 5.76 -0.55 -23.43
CA SER A 91 6.50 -0.02 -24.58
C SER A 91 7.90 0.50 -24.20
N HIS A 92 8.12 0.82 -22.91
CA HIS A 92 9.43 1.20 -22.37
C HIS A 92 10.20 -0.01 -21.77
N GLY A 93 9.75 -1.24 -22.03
CA GLY A 93 10.45 -2.47 -21.64
C GLY A 93 10.26 -2.90 -20.19
N ILE A 94 9.22 -2.43 -19.50
CA ILE A 94 8.86 -2.88 -18.15
C ILE A 94 7.76 -3.94 -18.26
N LYS A 95 8.01 -5.12 -17.71
CA LYS A 95 7.00 -6.19 -17.64
C LYS A 95 6.02 -5.90 -16.51
N VAL A 96 4.83 -5.45 -16.85
CA VAL A 96 3.75 -5.18 -15.87
C VAL A 96 2.91 -6.44 -15.69
N MET A 97 2.76 -6.87 -14.43
CA MET A 97 1.95 -8.03 -14.06
C MET A 97 0.88 -7.60 -13.06
N THR A 98 -0.36 -8.03 -13.30
CA THR A 98 -1.44 -7.87 -12.33
C THR A 98 -1.73 -9.22 -11.68
N VAL A 99 -1.79 -9.24 -10.35
CA VAL A 99 -2.12 -10.40 -9.55
C VAL A 99 -3.26 -10.05 -8.61
N SER A 100 -4.09 -11.02 -8.26
CA SER A 100 -5.17 -10.84 -7.29
C SER A 100 -5.25 -12.02 -6.34
N ALA A 101 -5.88 -11.82 -5.20
CA ALA A 101 -6.27 -12.92 -4.33
C ALA A 101 -7.42 -13.71 -4.97
N ASP A 102 -7.51 -14.99 -4.63
CA ASP A 102 -8.60 -15.85 -5.11
C ASP A 102 -9.97 -15.38 -4.54
N ASN A 103 -9.96 -14.71 -3.40
CA ASN A 103 -11.12 -14.09 -2.78
C ASN A 103 -10.75 -12.76 -2.13
N THR A 104 -11.43 -11.69 -2.50
CA THR A 104 -11.31 -10.33 -1.95
C THR A 104 -12.60 -9.88 -1.25
N SER A 105 -13.43 -10.83 -0.82
CA SER A 105 -14.64 -10.53 -0.06
C SER A 105 -14.30 -9.82 1.26
N VAL A 106 -15.05 -8.77 1.57
CA VAL A 106 -14.99 -8.08 2.86
C VAL A 106 -15.30 -9.03 4.02
N PHE A 107 -16.13 -10.04 3.75
CA PHE A 107 -16.55 -11.05 4.72
C PHE A 107 -15.87 -12.38 4.45
N LYS A 108 -15.39 -12.99 5.53
CA LYS A 108 -14.93 -14.37 5.53
C LYS A 108 -15.84 -15.18 6.43
N THR A 109 -16.61 -16.06 5.83
CA THR A 109 -17.54 -16.91 6.55
C THR A 109 -17.01 -18.34 6.56
N ASN A 110 -16.81 -18.89 7.75
CA ASN A 110 -16.57 -20.30 8.00
C ASN A 110 -17.87 -20.94 8.53
N LYS A 111 -17.90 -22.26 8.66
CA LYS A 111 -19.10 -22.99 9.15
C LYS A 111 -19.63 -22.50 10.51
N THR A 112 -18.78 -21.90 11.34
CA THR A 112 -19.09 -21.51 12.72
C THR A 112 -18.83 -20.04 13.06
N THR A 113 -18.10 -19.29 12.20
CA THR A 113 -17.72 -17.91 12.48
C THR A 113 -17.74 -17.07 11.22
N SER A 114 -18.17 -15.82 11.37
CA SER A 114 -17.99 -14.78 10.36
C SER A 114 -16.97 -13.78 10.85
N SER A 115 -16.04 -13.38 10.00
CA SER A 115 -15.06 -12.32 10.29
C SER A 115 -15.04 -11.30 9.16
N ILE A 116 -14.55 -10.11 9.47
CA ILE A 116 -14.36 -9.03 8.50
C ILE A 116 -12.86 -8.92 8.19
N GLU A 117 -12.52 -8.92 6.91
CA GLU A 117 -11.14 -8.91 6.42
C GLU A 117 -10.56 -7.48 6.30
N ILE A 118 -11.41 -6.46 6.37
CA ILE A 118 -11.01 -5.04 6.30
C ILE A 118 -10.98 -4.42 7.70
N PRO A 119 -10.16 -3.39 7.93
CA PRO A 119 -10.27 -2.62 9.16
C PRO A 119 -11.61 -1.90 9.23
N ALA A 120 -12.18 -1.79 10.43
CA ALA A 120 -13.41 -1.08 10.70
C ALA A 120 -13.41 -0.58 12.15
N PHE A 121 -14.18 0.46 12.44
CA PHE A 121 -14.29 1.03 13.79
C PHE A 121 -15.47 0.41 14.52
N GLY A 122 -15.22 -0.15 15.70
CA GLY A 122 -16.28 -0.70 16.57
C GLY A 122 -17.06 0.40 17.31
N GLU A 123 -18.35 0.18 17.52
CA GLU A 123 -19.23 1.13 18.27
C GLU A 123 -18.69 1.44 19.66
N ASN A 124 -18.16 0.45 20.38
CA ASN A 124 -17.62 0.58 21.73
C ASN A 124 -16.15 1.05 21.77
N GLY A 125 -15.58 1.42 20.64
CA GLY A 125 -14.17 1.80 20.50
C GLY A 125 -13.33 0.72 19.84
N GLY A 126 -12.05 1.08 19.59
CA GLY A 126 -11.12 0.19 18.91
C GLY A 126 -11.32 0.10 17.40
N GLN A 127 -10.38 -0.55 16.78
CA GLN A 127 -10.37 -0.81 15.35
C GLN A 127 -10.07 -2.29 15.10
N ILE A 128 -10.80 -2.90 14.18
CA ILE A 128 -10.52 -4.27 13.75
C ILE A 128 -9.19 -4.30 13.01
N ARG A 129 -8.43 -5.37 13.25
CA ARG A 129 -7.13 -5.58 12.64
C ARG A 129 -7.24 -5.65 11.11
N ARG A 130 -6.33 -4.97 10.43
CA ARG A 130 -6.23 -4.92 8.98
C ARG A 130 -5.66 -6.23 8.43
N GLN A 131 -6.49 -7.07 7.83
CA GLN A 131 -6.09 -8.33 7.17
C GLN A 131 -5.89 -8.13 5.65
N CYS A 132 -6.67 -7.23 5.04
CA CYS A 132 -6.69 -7.01 3.59
C CYS A 132 -5.30 -6.78 2.96
N THR A 133 -4.38 -6.10 3.65
CA THR A 133 -3.02 -5.91 3.14
C THR A 133 -2.27 -7.23 2.97
N GLN A 134 -2.33 -8.07 3.99
CA GLN A 134 -1.65 -9.36 3.96
C GLN A 134 -2.30 -10.28 2.91
N ASP A 135 -3.61 -10.37 2.92
CA ASP A 135 -4.35 -11.37 2.16
C ASP A 135 -4.59 -10.97 0.71
N TRP A 136 -4.87 -9.69 0.46
CA TRP A 136 -5.21 -9.23 -0.89
C TRP A 136 -4.05 -8.64 -1.67
N LYS A 137 -2.93 -8.27 -0.99
CA LYS A 137 -1.76 -7.66 -1.66
C LYS A 137 -0.50 -8.49 -1.48
N ILE A 138 -0.05 -8.72 -0.25
CA ILE A 138 1.24 -9.39 0.00
C ILE A 138 1.22 -10.86 -0.47
N ARG A 139 0.21 -11.62 -0.08
CA ARG A 139 0.11 -13.05 -0.44
C ARG A 139 0.04 -13.29 -1.95
N PRO A 140 -0.78 -12.58 -2.75
CA PRO A 140 -0.80 -12.73 -4.21
C PRO A 140 0.54 -12.43 -4.86
N ILE A 141 1.22 -11.35 -4.44
CA ILE A 141 2.56 -11.03 -4.96
C ILE A 141 3.55 -12.13 -4.60
N ARG A 142 3.58 -12.61 -3.36
CA ARG A 142 4.45 -13.72 -2.95
C ARG A 142 4.13 -15.04 -3.66
N LYS A 143 2.84 -15.30 -3.97
CA LYS A 143 2.41 -16.45 -4.79
C LYS A 143 2.97 -16.33 -6.21
N PHE A 144 2.94 -15.15 -6.81
CA PHE A 144 3.54 -14.87 -8.11
C PHE A 144 5.07 -15.04 -8.07
N ILE A 145 5.75 -14.43 -7.10
CA ILE A 145 7.22 -14.53 -6.96
C ILE A 145 7.66 -15.99 -6.89
N ARG A 146 7.00 -16.82 -6.10
CA ARG A 146 7.33 -18.25 -5.97
C ARG A 146 7.14 -19.07 -7.23
N LYS A 147 6.41 -18.56 -8.24
CA LYS A 147 6.29 -19.20 -9.56
C LYS A 147 7.45 -18.87 -10.48
N ILE A 148 8.14 -17.76 -10.26
CA ILE A 148 9.20 -17.26 -11.15
C ILE A 148 10.59 -17.30 -10.52
N VAL A 149 10.69 -17.51 -9.23
CA VAL A 149 11.96 -17.59 -8.48
C VAL A 149 12.01 -18.86 -7.67
N ASN A 150 13.12 -19.59 -7.79
CA ASN A 150 13.46 -20.62 -6.82
C ASN A 150 14.20 -19.96 -5.64
N PRO A 151 13.62 -19.91 -4.42
CA PRO A 151 14.24 -19.24 -3.27
C PRO A 151 15.58 -19.83 -2.81
N ARG A 152 15.93 -21.02 -3.28
CA ARG A 152 17.22 -21.68 -2.99
C ARG A 152 18.34 -21.23 -3.92
N GLU A 153 17.99 -20.67 -5.08
CA GLU A 153 18.91 -20.32 -6.16
C GLU A 153 19.05 -18.81 -6.35
N SER A 154 18.00 -18.03 -6.04
CA SER A 154 18.00 -16.59 -6.23
C SER A 154 17.14 -15.89 -5.19
N GLY A 155 17.52 -14.65 -4.85
CA GLY A 155 16.72 -13.75 -4.04
C GLY A 155 15.85 -12.79 -4.87
N VAL A 156 15.13 -11.92 -4.18
CA VAL A 156 14.30 -10.88 -4.76
C VAL A 156 14.54 -9.55 -4.06
N GLU A 157 14.88 -8.52 -4.83
CA GLU A 157 14.82 -7.13 -4.40
C GLU A 157 13.40 -6.61 -4.66
N MET A 158 12.63 -6.42 -3.58
CA MET A 158 11.29 -5.85 -3.65
C MET A 158 11.36 -4.33 -3.50
N TRP A 159 11.20 -3.61 -4.58
CA TRP A 159 11.20 -2.16 -4.58
C TRP A 159 9.85 -1.62 -4.09
N GLN A 160 9.90 -0.84 -3.04
CA GLN A 160 8.75 -0.24 -2.39
C GLN A 160 8.67 1.26 -2.68
N GLY A 161 7.47 1.74 -3.03
CA GLY A 161 7.22 3.15 -3.26
C GLY A 161 7.04 3.93 -1.95
N ILE A 162 8.04 3.90 -1.07
CA ILE A 162 8.10 4.70 0.15
C ILE A 162 9.04 5.86 -0.08
N SER A 163 8.57 7.09 0.17
CA SER A 163 9.34 8.32 0.03
C SER A 163 10.01 8.71 1.36
N LEU A 164 10.93 9.69 1.30
CA LEU A 164 11.73 10.10 2.46
C LEU A 164 10.88 10.58 3.63
N ASP A 165 9.82 11.33 3.37
CA ASP A 165 8.86 11.82 4.37
C ASP A 165 8.08 10.69 5.07
N GLU A 166 8.13 9.47 4.54
CA GLU A 166 7.50 8.27 5.06
C GLU A 166 8.49 7.19 5.51
N TRP A 167 9.76 7.53 5.70
CA TRP A 167 10.84 6.59 6.04
C TRP A 167 10.52 5.70 7.26
N SER A 168 9.73 6.20 8.22
CA SER A 168 9.32 5.44 9.43
C SER A 168 8.52 4.18 9.11
N ARG A 169 8.02 4.06 7.87
CA ARG A 169 7.25 2.92 7.37
C ARG A 169 8.12 1.82 6.75
N MET A 170 9.41 2.06 6.60
CA MET A 170 10.34 1.04 6.11
C MET A 170 10.32 -0.17 7.04
N ARG A 171 10.26 -1.37 6.46
CA ARG A 171 10.27 -2.64 7.19
C ARG A 171 11.23 -3.61 6.51
N THR A 172 11.91 -4.40 7.31
CA THR A 172 12.60 -5.59 6.81
C THR A 172 11.57 -6.64 6.41
N SER A 173 11.85 -7.38 5.36
CA SER A 173 10.98 -8.50 4.96
C SER A 173 11.00 -9.58 6.03
N ASP A 174 9.82 -10.17 6.30
CA ASP A 174 9.67 -11.37 7.13
C ASP A 174 10.02 -12.67 6.39
N VAL A 175 10.40 -12.57 5.11
CA VAL A 175 10.73 -13.69 4.24
C VAL A 175 12.18 -13.56 3.78
N ARG A 176 13.02 -14.57 4.07
CA ARG A 176 14.49 -14.56 3.90
C ARG A 176 14.95 -14.30 2.46
N TYR A 177 14.19 -14.75 1.46
CA TYR A 177 14.56 -14.59 0.04
C TYR A 177 14.05 -13.29 -0.58
N ILE A 178 13.42 -12.40 0.20
CA ILE A 178 12.98 -11.08 -0.25
C ILE A 178 13.66 -10.00 0.58
N GLU A 179 14.33 -9.07 -0.09
CA GLU A 179 14.86 -7.83 0.50
C GLU A 179 14.00 -6.65 0.05
N ASN A 180 13.49 -5.88 1.01
CA ASN A 180 12.76 -4.64 0.69
C ASN A 180 13.76 -3.52 0.40
N ILE A 181 13.67 -2.92 -0.78
CA ILE A 181 14.50 -1.81 -1.25
C ILE A 181 13.64 -0.55 -1.37
N TYR A 182 14.21 0.59 -1.01
CA TYR A 182 13.50 1.87 -0.93
C TYR A 182 14.15 2.96 -1.81
N PRO A 183 14.08 2.87 -3.14
CA PRO A 183 14.87 3.72 -4.03
C PRO A 183 14.56 5.21 -3.92
N LEU A 184 13.35 5.60 -3.50
CA LEU A 184 13.01 7.02 -3.28
C LEU A 184 13.68 7.56 -2.01
N VAL A 185 13.80 6.74 -0.95
CA VAL A 185 14.52 7.12 0.28
C VAL A 185 16.01 7.28 -0.02
N ASP A 186 16.61 6.35 -0.78
CA ASP A 186 18.01 6.41 -1.19
C ASP A 186 18.29 7.68 -2.03
N LYS A 187 17.32 8.08 -2.86
CA LYS A 187 17.37 9.32 -3.66
C LYS A 187 16.95 10.56 -2.88
N ARG A 188 16.63 10.44 -1.59
CA ARG A 188 16.14 11.52 -0.72
C ARG A 188 14.90 12.25 -1.29
N MET A 189 14.05 11.56 -2.00
CA MET A 189 12.84 12.12 -2.59
C MET A 189 11.65 12.03 -1.62
N THR A 190 11.02 13.15 -1.37
CA THR A 190 9.73 13.25 -0.68
C THR A 190 8.58 12.96 -1.65
N ARG A 191 7.35 12.79 -1.12
CA ARG A 191 6.15 12.70 -1.97
C ARG A 191 5.97 13.93 -2.84
N LYS A 192 6.28 15.12 -2.33
CA LYS A 192 6.24 16.38 -3.09
C LYS A 192 7.23 16.36 -4.25
N ASP A 193 8.46 15.86 -4.02
CA ASP A 193 9.46 15.73 -5.08
C ASP A 193 9.01 14.76 -6.17
N CYS A 194 8.34 13.66 -5.80
CA CYS A 194 7.74 12.73 -6.75
C CYS A 194 6.70 13.43 -7.65
N ILE A 195 5.80 14.22 -7.06
CA ILE A 195 4.79 15.00 -7.80
C ILE A 195 5.47 16.00 -8.75
N THR A 196 6.44 16.77 -8.26
CA THR A 196 7.20 17.74 -9.04
C THR A 196 7.94 17.07 -10.20
N TRP A 197 8.56 15.91 -9.93
CA TRP A 197 9.27 15.14 -10.95
C TRP A 197 8.33 14.65 -12.05
N LEU A 198 7.18 14.05 -11.69
CA LEU A 198 6.17 13.60 -12.66
C LEU A 198 5.68 14.77 -13.53
N ALA A 199 5.35 15.91 -12.91
CA ALA A 199 4.94 17.12 -13.60
C ALA A 199 6.02 17.62 -14.59
N SER A 200 7.31 17.63 -14.18
CA SER A 200 8.44 18.02 -15.03
C SER A 200 8.60 17.12 -16.26
N LYS A 201 8.12 15.87 -16.20
CA LYS A 201 8.14 14.91 -17.31
C LYS A 201 6.82 14.91 -18.10
N LYS A 202 5.87 15.80 -17.78
CA LYS A 202 4.54 15.88 -18.39
C LYS A 202 3.77 14.55 -18.24
N LEU A 203 4.01 13.84 -17.14
CA LEU A 203 3.32 12.62 -16.77
C LEU A 203 2.16 12.94 -15.83
N ASP A 204 1.08 12.18 -15.92
CA ASP A 204 -0.06 12.37 -15.03
C ASP A 204 0.33 12.11 -13.58
N ILE A 205 -0.17 12.96 -12.68
CA ILE A 205 -0.13 12.71 -11.24
C ILE A 205 -1.32 11.80 -10.94
N PRO A 206 -1.09 10.57 -10.45
CA PRO A 206 -2.18 9.65 -10.18
C PRO A 206 -3.06 10.15 -9.04
N PRO A 207 -4.35 9.78 -9.02
CA PRO A 207 -5.18 9.98 -7.85
C PRO A 207 -4.67 9.15 -6.67
N LYS A 208 -5.23 9.35 -5.48
CA LYS A 208 -4.94 8.51 -4.33
C LYS A 208 -5.31 7.06 -4.64
N SER A 209 -4.35 6.15 -4.59
CA SER A 209 -4.58 4.72 -4.74
C SER A 209 -5.02 4.11 -3.41
N SER A 210 -6.25 3.62 -3.37
CA SER A 210 -6.85 2.96 -2.21
C SER A 210 -8.14 2.26 -2.62
N CYS A 211 -8.59 1.28 -1.80
CA CYS A 211 -9.91 0.67 -2.00
C CYS A 211 -11.02 1.70 -1.75
N THR A 212 -12.14 1.56 -2.46
CA THR A 212 -13.31 2.45 -2.38
C THR A 212 -13.84 2.60 -0.94
N PHE A 213 -13.86 1.51 -0.18
CA PHE A 213 -14.35 1.46 1.20
C PHE A 213 -13.24 1.50 2.26
N CYS A 214 -12.05 1.98 1.92
CA CYS A 214 -10.96 2.03 2.90
C CYS A 214 -11.28 2.98 4.06
N PRO A 215 -11.32 2.52 5.32
CA PRO A 215 -11.67 3.37 6.47
C PRO A 215 -10.60 4.44 6.78
N TYR A 216 -9.47 4.38 6.11
CA TYR A 216 -8.41 5.38 6.18
C TYR A 216 -8.56 6.51 5.14
N HIS A 217 -9.71 6.62 4.49
CA HIS A 217 -10.06 7.83 3.75
C HIS A 217 -10.31 8.97 4.72
N ASN A 218 -9.77 10.15 4.42
CA ASN A 218 -10.15 11.38 5.12
C ASN A 218 -11.54 11.85 4.67
N VAL A 219 -12.12 12.77 5.43
CA VAL A 219 -13.47 13.28 5.18
C VAL A 219 -13.60 13.93 3.80
N GLU A 220 -12.54 14.61 3.33
CA GLU A 220 -12.58 15.24 2.00
C GLU A 220 -12.59 14.22 0.86
N THR A 221 -11.90 13.08 1.01
CA THR A 221 -12.01 11.97 0.07
C THR A 221 -13.45 11.44 0.01
N TRP A 222 -14.07 11.19 1.16
CA TRP A 222 -15.47 10.74 1.24
C TRP A 222 -16.44 11.76 0.62
N LYS A 223 -16.26 13.05 0.92
CA LYS A 223 -17.07 14.14 0.33
C LYS A 223 -16.89 14.22 -1.18
N SER A 224 -15.65 14.06 -1.67
CA SER A 224 -15.36 14.05 -3.11
C SER A 224 -16.04 12.88 -3.80
N MET A 225 -15.96 11.67 -3.26
CA MET A 225 -16.65 10.49 -3.79
C MET A 225 -18.17 10.70 -3.82
N LYS A 226 -18.76 11.26 -2.76
CA LYS A 226 -20.19 11.59 -2.73
C LYS A 226 -20.57 12.63 -3.77
N ARG A 227 -19.75 13.70 -3.94
CA ARG A 227 -20.02 14.72 -4.97
C ARG A 227 -19.98 14.13 -6.39
N SER A 228 -19.06 13.21 -6.64
CA SER A 228 -18.97 12.51 -7.93
C SER A 228 -20.15 11.56 -8.14
N ASN A 229 -20.81 11.12 -7.08
CA ASN A 229 -21.95 10.20 -7.07
C ASN A 229 -21.75 8.98 -7.98
N ASN A 230 -20.52 8.49 -8.03
CA ASN A 230 -20.10 7.38 -8.89
C ASN A 230 -20.22 6.03 -8.16
N SER A 231 -19.84 4.96 -8.87
CA SER A 231 -19.81 3.60 -8.32
C SER A 231 -18.98 3.48 -7.05
N ASP A 232 -17.86 4.21 -6.93
CA ASP A 232 -16.95 4.17 -5.79
C ASP A 232 -17.67 4.58 -4.49
N TRP A 233 -18.48 5.66 -4.55
CA TRP A 233 -19.29 6.09 -3.41
C TRP A 233 -20.32 5.05 -2.98
N TRP A 234 -21.02 4.49 -3.93
CA TRP A 234 -22.08 3.51 -3.63
C TRP A 234 -21.50 2.19 -3.13
N GLU A 235 -20.35 1.75 -3.65
CA GLU A 235 -19.65 0.59 -3.09
C GLU A 235 -19.24 0.83 -1.64
N ALA A 236 -18.72 2.01 -1.31
CA ALA A 236 -18.37 2.37 0.06
C ALA A 236 -19.59 2.38 1.00
N VAL A 237 -20.72 2.99 0.57
CA VAL A 237 -21.95 3.04 1.36
C VAL A 237 -22.56 1.65 1.57
N ASN A 238 -22.57 0.83 0.53
CA ASN A 238 -23.07 -0.55 0.60
C ASN A 238 -22.19 -1.38 1.53
N THR A 239 -20.87 -1.26 1.44
CA THR A 239 -19.94 -1.96 2.35
C THR A 239 -20.12 -1.50 3.79
N ASP A 240 -20.21 -0.18 4.06
CA ASP A 240 -20.47 0.38 5.40
C ASP A 240 -21.79 -0.18 5.98
N THR A 241 -22.83 -0.27 5.16
CA THR A 241 -24.10 -0.84 5.58
C THR A 241 -24.01 -2.34 5.84
N ALA A 242 -23.30 -3.08 4.99
CA ALA A 242 -23.13 -4.53 5.13
C ALA A 242 -22.36 -4.90 6.40
N ILE A 243 -21.24 -4.21 6.70
CA ILE A 243 -20.46 -4.49 7.92
C ILE A 243 -21.19 -4.10 9.19
N ARG A 244 -22.03 -3.06 9.15
CA ARG A 244 -22.85 -2.64 10.29
C ARG A 244 -23.97 -3.65 10.61
N ASN A 245 -24.54 -4.25 9.58
CA ASN A 245 -25.63 -5.24 9.70
C ASN A 245 -25.11 -6.68 9.82
N ALA A 246 -23.80 -6.89 9.84
CA ALA A 246 -23.22 -8.20 10.02
C ALA A 246 -23.58 -8.77 11.40
N LEU A 247 -23.78 -10.09 11.47
CA LEU A 247 -24.00 -10.82 12.73
C LEU A 247 -22.69 -10.95 13.52
N LEU A 248 -22.23 -9.81 14.06
CA LEU A 248 -21.00 -9.69 14.85
C LEU A 248 -21.34 -9.07 16.21
N PRO A 249 -20.52 -9.31 17.25
CA PRO A 249 -20.67 -8.63 18.53
C PRO A 249 -20.43 -7.12 18.38
N GLY A 250 -21.50 -6.33 18.30
CA GLY A 250 -21.46 -4.89 18.13
C GLY A 250 -21.43 -4.39 16.68
N GLN A 251 -21.79 -3.13 16.49
CA GLN A 251 -21.82 -2.52 15.16
C GLN A 251 -20.43 -2.06 14.72
N LEU A 252 -20.19 -2.14 13.42
CA LEU A 252 -18.95 -1.73 12.78
C LEU A 252 -19.22 -0.63 11.76
N PHE A 253 -18.26 0.27 11.61
CA PHE A 253 -18.36 1.45 10.75
C PHE A 253 -17.07 1.66 9.96
N LEU A 254 -17.18 2.15 8.73
CA LEU A 254 -16.00 2.62 7.96
C LEU A 254 -15.49 3.97 8.48
N SER A 255 -16.36 4.76 9.07
CA SER A 255 -15.98 6.07 9.62
C SER A 255 -15.53 5.98 11.08
N SER A 256 -14.43 6.67 11.41
CA SER A 256 -13.97 6.85 12.80
C SER A 256 -14.99 7.58 13.69
N LYS A 257 -15.95 8.30 13.10
CA LYS A 257 -17.07 8.95 13.80
C LYS A 257 -18.11 7.93 14.30
N LYS A 258 -17.99 6.64 13.95
CA LYS A 258 -18.88 5.54 14.39
C LYS A 258 -20.35 5.79 14.09
N VAL A 259 -20.62 6.39 12.96
CA VAL A 259 -21.95 6.58 12.39
C VAL A 259 -21.97 6.18 10.93
N PRO A 260 -23.14 5.88 10.34
CA PRO A 260 -23.26 5.56 8.92
C PRO A 260 -22.52 6.56 8.04
N LEU A 261 -21.77 6.08 7.05
CA LEU A 261 -20.91 6.88 6.20
C LEU A 261 -21.61 8.12 5.60
N PRO A 262 -22.87 8.06 5.12
CA PRO A 262 -23.60 9.25 4.62
C PRO A 262 -23.84 10.33 5.68
N LYS A 263 -23.88 9.95 6.97
CA LYS A 263 -24.00 10.89 8.10
C LYS A 263 -22.63 11.40 8.54
N ALA A 264 -21.63 10.52 8.55
CA ALA A 264 -20.28 10.84 9.02
C ALA A 264 -19.64 12.03 8.32
N ILE A 265 -19.85 12.17 7.02
CA ILE A 265 -19.27 13.23 6.18
C ILE A 265 -19.85 14.63 6.47
N ASN A 266 -20.98 14.71 7.15
CA ASN A 266 -21.63 15.97 7.54
C ASN A 266 -21.23 16.42 8.96
N ILE A 267 -20.54 15.58 9.74
CA ILE A 267 -20.04 15.90 11.06
C ILE A 267 -18.75 16.73 10.90
N PRO A 268 -18.66 17.92 11.49
CA PRO A 268 -17.44 18.71 11.47
C PRO A 268 -16.24 17.91 12.02
N GLU A 269 -15.05 18.15 11.46
CA GLU A 269 -13.83 17.62 12.04
C GLU A 269 -13.56 18.32 13.36
N ASP A 270 -13.33 17.54 14.40
CA ASP A 270 -12.87 18.07 15.68
C ASP A 270 -11.36 18.32 15.54
N HIS A 271 -10.97 19.59 15.34
CA HIS A 271 -9.58 19.99 15.16
C HIS A 271 -8.71 19.79 16.42
N GLY A 272 -9.29 19.30 17.52
CA GLY A 272 -8.58 19.02 18.78
C GLY A 272 -7.97 17.62 18.88
N ALA A 273 -8.40 16.66 18.08
CA ALA A 273 -7.75 15.37 17.97
C ALA A 273 -6.85 15.40 16.74
N SER A 274 -5.52 15.49 16.93
CA SER A 274 -4.58 15.23 15.88
C SER A 274 -4.99 13.88 15.26
N GLN A 275 -5.58 13.90 14.07
CA GLN A 275 -5.67 12.70 13.26
C GLN A 275 -4.22 12.29 13.07
N LEU A 276 -3.79 11.27 13.81
CA LEU A 276 -2.67 10.47 13.38
C LEU A 276 -2.93 10.21 11.91
N GLU A 277 -2.11 10.78 11.05
CA GLU A 277 -2.14 10.47 9.61
C GLU A 277 -1.99 8.97 9.53
N LEU A 278 -3.15 8.29 9.48
CA LEU A 278 -3.16 6.83 9.48
C LEU A 278 -2.50 6.39 8.18
N PRO A 279 -1.64 5.37 8.22
CA PRO A 279 -0.71 5.04 7.13
C PRO A 279 -1.31 4.83 5.75
N CYS A 280 -2.63 4.80 5.59
CA CYS A 280 -3.30 4.67 4.30
C CYS A 280 -3.67 5.99 3.62
N ASP A 281 -3.52 7.16 4.27
CA ASP A 281 -3.73 8.44 3.60
C ASP A 281 -2.70 8.69 2.49
N SER A 282 -1.60 7.99 2.54
CA SER A 282 -0.52 8.03 1.56
C SER A 282 -0.58 6.92 0.50
N GLY A 283 -1.65 6.12 0.44
CA GLY A 283 -1.81 5.06 -0.58
C GLY A 283 -1.07 3.75 -0.28
N TYR A 284 -0.80 3.44 0.98
CA TYR A 284 0.06 2.33 1.36
C TYR A 284 -0.70 1.15 1.93
N CYS A 285 -0.62 0.07 1.22
CA CYS A 285 -1.13 -1.22 1.66
C CYS A 285 -0.05 -2.31 1.71
N PHE A 286 1.21 -1.99 1.99
CA PHE A 286 2.32 -2.95 2.02
C PHE A 286 3.10 -3.00 3.34
N ASN A 287 2.47 -2.67 4.47
CA ASN A 287 3.10 -2.85 5.78
C ASN A 287 2.21 -3.59 6.74
#